data_dc2dcdbb9744a6bc4cff42ba22b713ca
#
_entry.id   dc2dcdbb9744a6bc4cff42ba22b713ca
#
_cell.length_a   1.000
_cell.length_b   1.000
_cell.length_c   1.000
_cell.angle_alpha   90.00
_cell.angle_beta   90.00
_cell.angle_gamma   90.00
#
_symmetry.space_group_name_H-M   'P 1'
#
loop_
_entity.id
_entity.type
_entity.pdbx_description
1 polymer ?
#
loop_
_entity_poly.entity_id
_entity_poly.type
_entity_poly.pdbx_seq_one_letter_code
_entity_poly.pdbx_strand_id
1 'polypeptide(L)'
;FIAGQGPSYGSFICKMKNWDERSIAQRSDFVSGMLYLKAREVIKDARVLLFAPPMIPGYSVSNGFEMNLQDKTGGSLDKFYEVAQDFITKLQARPEIQSAQTSFNPNFPQYMIDIDAAACKKAGLSPSDILTTLQGYYGGLYSSNFNRFGKMYRVMIQADPNSRTNLESLNSVKVRNGNEMAPITQFMSVKRIYGPDNIKRFNMFTAMTINGSPADGYSSGQAIQAMQEVAEQTLPTGYGYEFSGMTREEQSSSGSTTAMIFVLCFVFVYLLLSAQYLSLIHISEPTRLLSI
;
A
#
# COMPACT_ATOMS: atom_id res chain seq x y z
N PHE A 1 5.99 -5.10 0.30
CA PHE A 1 5.90 -4.16 -0.80
C PHE A 1 4.49 -3.57 -0.93
N ILE A 2 4.25 -2.71 -1.90
CA ILE A 2 3.15 -1.75 -2.04
C ILE A 2 1.75 -2.37 -1.97
N ALA A 3 1.52 -3.52 -2.60
CA ALA A 3 0.18 -4.09 -2.74
C ALA A 3 -0.08 -5.33 -1.88
N GLY A 4 0.95 -5.96 -1.36
CA GLY A 4 0.83 -7.18 -0.57
C GLY A 4 2.14 -7.97 -0.52
N GLN A 5 2.16 -9.03 0.29
CA GLN A 5 3.29 -9.96 0.39
C GLN A 5 2.75 -11.38 0.20
N GLY A 6 3.31 -12.12 -0.73
CA GLY A 6 2.92 -13.50 -0.97
C GLY A 6 3.28 -13.99 -2.37
N PRO A 7 3.13 -15.28 -2.62
CA PRO A 7 3.47 -15.88 -3.92
C PRO A 7 2.58 -15.41 -5.08
N SER A 8 1.42 -14.81 -4.77
CA SER A 8 0.47 -14.27 -5.76
C SER A 8 0.75 -12.82 -6.14
N TYR A 9 1.77 -12.20 -5.55
CA TYR A 9 2.14 -10.82 -5.84
C TYR A 9 3.45 -10.75 -6.61
N GLY A 10 3.47 -9.96 -7.68
CA GLY A 10 4.65 -9.62 -8.45
C GLY A 10 4.87 -8.10 -8.45
N SER A 11 6.10 -7.65 -8.35
CA SER A 11 6.46 -6.24 -8.41
C SER A 11 7.56 -6.02 -9.42
N PHE A 12 7.37 -5.06 -10.32
CA PHE A 12 8.34 -4.67 -11.33
C PHE A 12 8.72 -3.20 -11.15
N ILE A 13 10.01 -2.93 -11.10
CA ILE A 13 10.53 -1.56 -11.07
C ILE A 13 10.99 -1.19 -12.47
N CYS A 14 10.24 -0.30 -13.13
CA CYS A 14 10.55 0.18 -14.46
C CYS A 14 11.40 1.45 -14.38
N LYS A 15 12.70 1.33 -14.61
CA LYS A 15 13.60 2.48 -14.70
C LYS A 15 13.47 3.11 -16.09
N MET A 16 13.04 4.37 -16.13
CA MET A 16 12.94 5.14 -17.36
C MET A 16 14.31 5.73 -17.74
N LYS A 17 14.45 6.19 -18.98
CA LYS A 17 15.62 6.97 -19.44
C LYS A 17 15.77 8.26 -18.65
N ASN A 18 16.93 8.91 -18.73
CA ASN A 18 17.15 10.21 -18.10
C ASN A 18 16.18 11.27 -18.62
N TRP A 19 15.94 12.31 -17.83
CA TRP A 19 14.99 13.37 -18.15
C TRP A 19 15.31 14.07 -19.47
N ASP A 20 16.59 14.32 -19.74
CA ASP A 20 17.09 15.02 -20.92
C ASP A 20 16.91 14.21 -22.23
N GLU A 21 16.78 12.90 -22.12
CA GLU A 21 16.60 11.98 -23.23
C GLU A 21 15.14 11.66 -23.55
N ARG A 22 14.19 12.24 -22.77
CA ARG A 22 12.75 11.94 -22.91
C ARG A 22 12.05 12.97 -23.76
N SER A 23 11.24 12.49 -24.70
CA SER A 23 10.23 13.33 -25.35
C SER A 23 9.02 13.55 -24.42
N ILE A 24 8.18 14.52 -24.75
CA ILE A 24 6.93 14.81 -24.02
C ILE A 24 6.04 13.56 -23.91
N ALA A 25 5.97 12.75 -24.95
CA ALA A 25 5.23 11.48 -24.98
C ALA A 25 5.83 10.37 -24.08
N GLN A 26 7.05 10.58 -23.57
CA GLN A 26 7.75 9.66 -22.66
C GLN A 26 7.75 10.16 -21.20
N ARG A 27 6.90 11.11 -20.86
CA ARG A 27 6.66 11.50 -19.47
C ARG A 27 6.07 10.32 -18.70
N SER A 28 6.39 10.25 -17.40
CA SER A 28 5.98 9.14 -16.52
C SER A 28 4.47 8.92 -16.54
N ASP A 29 3.70 9.99 -16.53
CA ASP A 29 2.24 9.94 -16.46
C ASP A 29 1.65 9.33 -17.74
N PHE A 30 2.16 9.77 -18.89
CA PHE A 30 1.72 9.27 -20.19
C PHE A 30 2.09 7.80 -20.40
N VAL A 31 3.31 7.42 -20.01
CA VAL A 31 3.78 6.04 -20.10
C VAL A 31 2.99 5.13 -19.16
N SER A 32 2.69 5.59 -17.93
CA SER A 32 1.88 4.84 -16.97
C SER A 32 0.45 4.63 -17.49
N GLY A 33 -0.18 5.67 -18.05
CA GLY A 33 -1.51 5.54 -18.65
C GLY A 33 -1.54 4.54 -19.80
N MET A 34 -0.56 4.61 -20.70
CA MET A 34 -0.45 3.71 -21.84
C MET A 34 -0.17 2.26 -21.41
N LEU A 35 0.71 2.06 -20.41
CA LEU A 35 0.99 0.75 -19.85
C LEU A 35 -0.24 0.16 -19.18
N TYR A 36 -1.02 0.97 -18.46
CA TYR A 36 -2.26 0.53 -17.82
C TYR A 36 -3.28 0.03 -18.84
N LEU A 37 -3.51 0.79 -19.90
CA LEU A 37 -4.43 0.39 -20.97
C LEU A 37 -3.99 -0.92 -21.63
N LYS A 38 -2.70 -1.02 -21.96
CA LYS A 38 -2.16 -2.22 -22.61
C LYS A 38 -2.13 -3.43 -21.68
N ALA A 39 -1.81 -3.24 -20.41
CA ALA A 39 -1.87 -4.31 -19.42
C ALA A 39 -3.30 -4.85 -19.25
N ARG A 40 -4.29 -3.97 -19.21
CA ARG A 40 -5.70 -4.34 -19.12
C ARG A 40 -6.20 -5.12 -20.35
N GLU A 41 -5.63 -4.84 -21.53
CA GLU A 41 -5.94 -5.56 -22.77
C GLU A 41 -5.36 -6.98 -22.74
N VAL A 42 -4.11 -7.15 -22.32
CA VAL A 42 -3.33 -8.38 -22.42
C VAL A 42 -3.48 -9.28 -21.19
N ILE A 43 -3.51 -8.67 -19.99
CA ILE A 43 -3.49 -9.40 -18.73
C ILE A 43 -4.93 -9.49 -18.19
N LYS A 44 -5.51 -10.70 -18.23
CA LYS A 44 -6.88 -10.97 -17.74
C LYS A 44 -6.90 -11.63 -16.37
N ASP A 45 -5.84 -12.36 -16.03
CA ASP A 45 -5.78 -13.21 -14.84
C ASP A 45 -5.11 -12.52 -13.64
N ALA A 46 -4.72 -11.25 -13.79
CA ALA A 46 -4.10 -10.49 -12.73
C ALA A 46 -4.58 -9.04 -12.71
N ARG A 47 -4.61 -8.45 -11.50
CA ARG A 47 -4.86 -7.03 -11.30
C ARG A 47 -3.53 -6.28 -11.38
N VAL A 48 -3.37 -5.43 -12.38
CA VAL A 48 -2.18 -4.61 -12.56
C VAL A 48 -2.41 -3.24 -11.92
N LEU A 49 -1.51 -2.85 -11.03
CA LEU A 49 -1.50 -1.55 -10.38
C LEU A 49 -0.19 -0.84 -10.75
N LEU A 50 -0.29 0.40 -11.18
CA LEU A 50 0.87 1.23 -11.55
C LEU A 50 0.98 2.38 -10.56
N PHE A 51 2.17 2.55 -10.00
CA PHE A 51 2.44 3.59 -9.01
C PHE A 51 3.69 4.36 -9.43
N ALA A 52 3.62 5.68 -9.36
CA ALA A 52 4.81 6.51 -9.34
C ALA A 52 5.45 6.45 -7.94
N PRO A 53 6.80 6.43 -7.83
CA PRO A 53 7.46 6.45 -6.54
C PRO A 53 7.14 7.75 -5.80
N PRO A 54 7.08 7.72 -4.46
CA PRO A 54 6.85 8.92 -3.67
C PRO A 54 8.03 9.90 -3.81
N MET A 55 7.77 11.19 -3.68
CA MET A 55 8.80 12.23 -3.73
C MET A 55 9.83 12.07 -2.60
N ILE A 56 9.38 11.66 -1.42
CA ILE A 56 10.23 11.40 -0.26
C ILE A 56 10.14 9.93 0.09
N PRO A 57 11.23 9.15 -0.11
CA PRO A 57 11.25 7.74 0.25
C PRO A 57 10.99 7.53 1.75
N GLY A 58 10.12 6.57 2.08
CA GLY A 58 9.80 6.19 3.45
C GLY A 58 8.55 6.84 4.06
N TYR A 59 8.04 7.93 3.48
CA TYR A 59 6.82 8.59 3.98
C TYR A 59 5.53 8.01 3.41
N SER A 60 5.55 7.60 2.16
CA SER A 60 4.39 7.01 1.49
C SER A 60 4.82 5.88 0.57
N VAL A 61 3.87 5.11 0.12
CA VAL A 61 4.07 3.99 -0.79
C VAL A 61 4.02 4.44 -2.25
N SER A 62 3.23 5.46 -2.55
CA SER A 62 3.06 6.03 -3.88
C SER A 62 3.06 7.55 -3.82
N ASN A 63 3.30 8.19 -4.95
CA ASN A 63 3.06 9.61 -5.10
C ASN A 63 1.54 9.86 -5.10
N GLY A 64 1.11 10.92 -4.39
CA GLY A 64 -0.30 11.27 -4.23
C GLY A 64 -0.75 11.24 -2.77
N PHE A 65 -2.05 11.12 -2.56
CA PHE A 65 -2.61 11.08 -1.21
C PHE A 65 -2.80 9.65 -0.69
N GLU A 66 -2.75 9.53 0.64
CA GLU A 66 -2.99 8.28 1.35
C GLU A 66 -3.91 8.53 2.55
N MET A 67 -5.02 7.78 2.60
CA MET A 67 -5.99 7.84 3.68
C MET A 67 -6.35 6.43 4.14
N ASN A 68 -6.43 6.23 5.44
CA ASN A 68 -6.91 5.00 6.05
C ASN A 68 -8.36 5.19 6.50
N LEU A 69 -9.27 4.55 5.78
CA LEU A 69 -10.66 4.43 6.20
C LEU A 69 -10.75 3.41 7.34
N GLN A 70 -11.44 3.72 8.42
CA GLN A 70 -11.48 2.92 9.64
C GLN A 70 -12.90 2.44 9.93
N ASP A 71 -13.03 1.17 10.27
CA ASP A 71 -14.24 0.61 10.86
C ASP A 71 -14.11 0.59 12.39
N LYS A 72 -14.91 1.42 13.04
CA LYS A 72 -15.02 1.52 14.51
C LYS A 72 -16.20 0.71 15.05
N THR A 73 -17.00 0.10 14.17
CA THR A 73 -18.19 -0.70 14.56
C THR A 73 -17.83 -2.14 14.91
N GLY A 74 -16.71 -2.64 14.38
CA GLY A 74 -16.36 -4.07 14.48
C GLY A 74 -17.27 -4.98 13.66
N GLY A 75 -17.91 -4.44 12.61
CA GLY A 75 -18.83 -5.14 11.73
C GLY A 75 -18.15 -6.12 10.75
N SER A 76 -18.91 -6.61 9.77
CA SER A 76 -18.36 -7.49 8.75
C SER A 76 -17.45 -6.74 7.78
N LEU A 77 -16.39 -7.42 7.33
CA LEU A 77 -15.46 -6.87 6.34
C LEU A 77 -16.12 -6.58 5.00
N ASP A 78 -17.13 -7.38 4.61
CA ASP A 78 -17.86 -7.18 3.35
C ASP A 78 -18.62 -5.86 3.37
N LYS A 79 -19.35 -5.58 4.47
CA LYS A 79 -20.04 -4.31 4.64
C LYS A 79 -19.07 -3.13 4.67
N PHE A 80 -17.92 -3.29 5.33
CA PHE A 80 -16.91 -2.26 5.34
C PHE A 80 -16.34 -2.02 3.93
N TYR A 81 -16.16 -3.08 3.15
CA TYR A 81 -15.72 -2.96 1.76
C TYR A 81 -16.75 -2.24 0.88
N GLU A 82 -18.05 -2.51 1.06
CA GLU A 82 -19.13 -1.79 0.36
C GLU A 82 -19.08 -0.28 0.66
N VAL A 83 -18.94 0.09 1.95
CA VAL A 83 -18.78 1.49 2.37
C VAL A 83 -17.53 2.12 1.73
N ALA A 84 -16.41 1.40 1.70
CA ALA A 84 -15.19 1.88 1.08
C ALA A 84 -15.34 2.07 -0.44
N GLN A 85 -16.05 1.19 -1.13
CA GLN A 85 -16.31 1.31 -2.57
C GLN A 85 -17.25 2.47 -2.89
N ASP A 86 -18.30 2.68 -2.10
CA ASP A 86 -19.19 3.85 -2.25
C ASP A 86 -18.42 5.16 -2.07
N PHE A 87 -17.59 5.23 -1.02
CA PHE A 87 -16.71 6.35 -0.79
C PHE A 87 -15.74 6.60 -1.95
N ILE A 88 -15.05 5.57 -2.45
CA ILE A 88 -14.14 5.67 -3.59
C ILE A 88 -14.87 6.16 -4.84
N THR A 89 -16.06 5.64 -5.10
CA THR A 89 -16.85 6.03 -6.27
C THR A 89 -17.24 7.51 -6.23
N LYS A 90 -17.69 8.00 -5.07
CA LYS A 90 -18.01 9.41 -4.88
C LYS A 90 -16.78 10.30 -4.94
N LEU A 91 -15.65 9.81 -4.42
CA LEU A 91 -14.38 10.53 -4.49
C LEU A 91 -13.88 10.67 -5.93
N GLN A 92 -13.99 9.62 -6.74
CA GLN A 92 -13.63 9.64 -8.17
C GLN A 92 -14.54 10.53 -9.02
N ALA A 93 -15.73 10.85 -8.54
CA ALA A 93 -16.64 11.80 -9.20
C ALA A 93 -16.24 13.26 -8.99
N ARG A 94 -15.32 13.55 -8.11
CA ARG A 94 -14.82 14.91 -7.82
C ARG A 94 -13.80 15.36 -8.86
N PRO A 95 -13.90 16.59 -9.37
CA PRO A 95 -12.96 17.12 -10.37
C PRO A 95 -11.52 17.27 -9.86
N GLU A 96 -11.34 17.38 -8.54
CA GLU A 96 -10.03 17.50 -7.89
C GLU A 96 -9.26 16.19 -7.86
N ILE A 97 -9.92 15.05 -8.13
CA ILE A 97 -9.37 13.70 -7.97
C ILE A 97 -9.20 13.03 -9.33
N GLN A 98 -7.97 12.68 -9.66
CA GLN A 98 -7.66 11.93 -10.88
C GLN A 98 -7.93 10.44 -10.69
N SER A 99 -7.52 9.90 -9.54
CA SER A 99 -7.69 8.48 -9.22
C SER A 99 -7.81 8.26 -7.72
N ALA A 100 -8.63 7.29 -7.34
CA ALA A 100 -8.70 6.79 -5.98
C ALA A 100 -8.95 5.28 -6.01
N GLN A 101 -8.20 4.52 -5.23
CA GLN A 101 -8.30 3.05 -5.22
C GLN A 101 -7.83 2.46 -3.90
N THR A 102 -8.31 1.26 -3.61
CA THR A 102 -7.82 0.45 -2.49
C THR A 102 -7.15 -0.82 -3.00
N SER A 103 -6.11 -1.27 -2.32
CA SER A 103 -5.47 -2.57 -2.58
C SER A 103 -6.20 -3.73 -1.89
N PHE A 104 -7.15 -3.45 -1.01
CA PHE A 104 -7.90 -4.48 -0.31
C PHE A 104 -8.75 -5.31 -1.29
N ASN A 105 -8.68 -6.63 -1.13
CA ASN A 105 -9.47 -7.59 -1.92
C ASN A 105 -10.18 -8.57 -0.96
N PRO A 106 -11.51 -8.49 -0.83
CA PRO A 106 -12.27 -9.39 0.03
C PRO A 106 -12.40 -10.80 -0.54
N ASN A 107 -12.22 -10.95 -1.86
CA ASN A 107 -12.45 -12.19 -2.61
C ASN A 107 -11.13 -12.82 -3.10
N PHE A 108 -10.09 -12.79 -2.27
CA PHE A 108 -8.84 -13.46 -2.60
C PHE A 108 -9.03 -14.97 -2.52
N PRO A 109 -8.66 -15.74 -3.57
CA PRO A 109 -8.83 -17.19 -3.58
C PRO A 109 -7.86 -17.86 -2.60
N GLN A 110 -8.39 -18.69 -1.73
CA GLN A 110 -7.66 -19.42 -0.70
C GLN A 110 -8.09 -20.89 -0.69
N TYR A 111 -7.26 -21.73 -0.11
CA TYR A 111 -7.59 -23.14 0.14
C TYR A 111 -7.70 -23.38 1.64
N MET A 112 -8.89 -23.76 2.09
CA MET A 112 -9.15 -24.22 3.43
C MET A 112 -8.73 -25.69 3.53
N ILE A 113 -7.84 -25.97 4.45
CA ILE A 113 -7.41 -27.33 4.77
C ILE A 113 -8.16 -27.76 6.02
N ASP A 114 -8.93 -28.82 5.91
CA ASP A 114 -9.64 -29.46 7.01
C ASP A 114 -8.95 -30.79 7.32
N ILE A 115 -8.37 -30.89 8.52
CA ILE A 115 -7.58 -32.08 8.94
C ILE A 115 -8.48 -32.99 9.75
N ASP A 116 -8.57 -34.26 9.32
CA ASP A 116 -9.23 -35.30 10.08
C ASP A 116 -8.32 -35.76 11.25
N ALA A 117 -8.53 -35.14 12.41
CA ALA A 117 -7.78 -35.48 13.61
C ALA A 117 -7.99 -36.93 14.09
N ALA A 118 -9.17 -37.52 13.78
CA ALA A 118 -9.45 -38.88 14.15
C ALA A 118 -8.66 -39.86 13.28
N ALA A 119 -8.61 -39.63 11.97
CA ALA A 119 -7.78 -40.43 11.06
C ALA A 119 -6.29 -40.28 11.39
N CYS A 120 -5.81 -39.06 11.69
CA CYS A 120 -4.43 -38.86 12.14
C CYS A 120 -4.11 -39.70 13.39
N LYS A 121 -4.96 -39.62 14.41
CA LYS A 121 -4.74 -40.34 15.68
C LYS A 121 -4.74 -41.87 15.49
N LYS A 122 -5.63 -42.40 14.66
CA LYS A 122 -5.63 -43.83 14.32
C LYS A 122 -4.34 -44.27 13.64
N ALA A 123 -3.74 -43.42 12.83
CA ALA A 123 -2.47 -43.68 12.16
C ALA A 123 -1.24 -43.34 13.04
N GLY A 124 -1.40 -42.88 14.28
CA GLY A 124 -0.29 -42.50 15.15
C GLY A 124 0.34 -41.13 14.81
N LEU A 125 -0.36 -40.35 14.02
CA LEU A 125 0.06 -39.00 13.61
C LEU A 125 -0.63 -37.92 14.44
N SER A 126 0.00 -36.75 14.54
CA SER A 126 -0.64 -35.53 15.05
C SER A 126 -1.07 -34.61 13.90
N PRO A 127 -2.10 -33.78 14.05
CA PRO A 127 -2.41 -32.73 13.10
C PRO A 127 -1.22 -31.79 12.82
N SER A 128 -0.34 -31.61 13.81
CA SER A 128 0.89 -30.83 13.67
C SER A 128 1.86 -31.39 12.64
N ASP A 129 1.95 -32.74 12.53
CA ASP A 129 2.83 -33.41 11.57
C ASP A 129 2.37 -33.12 10.12
N ILE A 130 1.04 -33.12 9.91
CA ILE A 130 0.43 -32.74 8.64
C ILE A 130 0.76 -31.28 8.29
N LEU A 131 0.55 -30.35 9.23
CA LEU A 131 0.81 -28.91 9.02
C LEU A 131 2.30 -28.64 8.76
N THR A 132 3.20 -29.28 9.52
CA THR A 132 4.65 -29.13 9.32
C THR A 132 5.09 -29.66 7.96
N THR A 133 4.51 -30.77 7.51
CA THR A 133 4.77 -31.31 6.19
C THR A 133 4.32 -30.35 5.10
N LEU A 134 3.09 -29.84 5.20
CA LEU A 134 2.57 -28.83 4.26
C LEU A 134 3.40 -27.55 4.26
N GLN A 135 3.82 -27.09 5.44
CA GLN A 135 4.71 -25.93 5.56
C GLN A 135 6.02 -26.18 4.82
N GLY A 136 6.65 -27.34 4.98
CA GLY A 136 7.87 -27.68 4.27
C GLY A 136 7.71 -27.73 2.75
N TYR A 137 6.57 -28.21 2.27
CA TYR A 137 6.31 -28.30 0.83
C TYR A 137 5.90 -26.94 0.22
N TYR A 138 4.93 -26.25 0.81
CA TYR A 138 4.29 -25.07 0.20
C TYR A 138 4.70 -23.75 0.82
N GLY A 139 4.80 -23.68 2.15
CA GLY A 139 5.07 -22.45 2.88
C GLY A 139 6.55 -22.08 3.01
N GLY A 140 7.41 -23.09 2.94
CA GLY A 140 8.83 -22.96 3.26
C GLY A 140 9.11 -23.10 4.76
N LEU A 141 9.95 -24.07 5.12
CA LEU A 141 10.40 -24.32 6.48
C LEU A 141 11.73 -23.62 6.72
N TYR A 142 11.76 -22.73 7.69
CA TYR A 142 13.00 -22.14 8.16
C TYR A 142 13.80 -23.19 8.94
N SER A 143 14.99 -23.52 8.45
CA SER A 143 15.83 -24.57 9.04
C SER A 143 16.96 -23.99 9.89
N SER A 144 17.73 -23.04 9.35
CA SER A 144 18.90 -22.50 10.03
C SER A 144 19.37 -21.18 9.41
N ASN A 145 20.44 -20.62 9.96
CA ASN A 145 21.17 -19.50 9.38
C ASN A 145 22.62 -19.90 9.08
N PHE A 146 23.20 -19.25 8.10
CA PHE A 146 24.65 -19.27 7.92
C PHE A 146 25.19 -17.85 7.65
N ASN A 147 26.40 -17.61 8.06
CA ASN A 147 27.08 -16.33 7.85
C ASN A 147 28.05 -16.45 6.67
N ARG A 148 27.93 -15.54 5.70
CA ARG A 148 28.85 -15.44 4.57
C ARG A 148 28.99 -13.97 4.14
N PHE A 149 30.20 -13.56 3.80
CA PHE A 149 30.48 -12.17 3.40
C PHE A 149 30.02 -11.10 4.41
N GLY A 150 30.12 -11.38 5.70
CA GLY A 150 29.69 -10.45 6.75
C GLY A 150 28.16 -10.28 6.88
N LYS A 151 27.38 -11.11 6.20
CA LYS A 151 25.91 -11.10 6.24
C LYS A 151 25.37 -12.45 6.68
N MET A 152 24.26 -12.40 7.42
CA MET A 152 23.50 -13.59 7.82
C MET A 152 22.47 -13.95 6.73
N TYR A 153 22.50 -15.18 6.29
CA TYR A 153 21.55 -15.75 5.31
C TYR A 153 20.67 -16.79 5.97
N ARG A 154 19.37 -16.76 5.66
CA ARG A 154 18.43 -17.77 6.14
C ARG A 154 18.41 -18.96 5.19
N VAL A 155 18.38 -20.15 5.75
CA VAL A 155 18.19 -21.39 5.01
C VAL A 155 16.71 -21.78 5.09
N MET A 156 16.06 -21.76 3.95
CA MET A 156 14.65 -22.15 3.81
C MET A 156 14.56 -23.44 3.01
N ILE A 157 13.81 -24.42 3.52
CA ILE A 157 13.54 -25.68 2.84
C ILE A 157 12.14 -25.59 2.26
N GLN A 158 12.01 -25.85 0.96
CA GLN A 158 10.74 -25.82 0.25
C GLN A 158 10.77 -26.80 -0.91
N ALA A 159 9.62 -27.37 -1.30
CA ALA A 159 9.55 -28.23 -2.48
C ALA A 159 9.91 -27.46 -3.76
N ASP A 160 10.40 -28.20 -4.74
CA ASP A 160 10.65 -27.65 -6.08
C ASP A 160 9.39 -26.99 -6.66
N PRO A 161 9.50 -25.83 -7.37
CA PRO A 161 8.35 -25.14 -7.95
C PRO A 161 7.41 -26.06 -8.74
N ASN A 162 7.94 -26.97 -9.54
CA ASN A 162 7.14 -27.88 -10.35
C ASN A 162 6.29 -28.87 -9.51
N SER A 163 6.73 -29.15 -8.29
CA SER A 163 6.05 -30.06 -7.36
C SER A 163 4.99 -29.38 -6.48
N ARG A 164 4.75 -28.07 -6.66
CA ARG A 164 3.80 -27.29 -5.82
C ARG A 164 2.95 -26.29 -6.61
N THR A 165 2.87 -26.42 -7.94
CA THR A 165 2.16 -25.46 -8.79
C THR A 165 0.65 -25.64 -8.81
N ASN A 166 0.16 -26.84 -8.59
CA ASN A 166 -1.26 -27.16 -8.69
C ASN A 166 -1.74 -28.01 -7.50
N LEU A 167 -3.06 -28.10 -7.35
CA LEU A 167 -3.69 -28.85 -6.26
C LEU A 167 -3.41 -30.36 -6.36
N GLU A 168 -3.23 -30.88 -7.57
CA GLU A 168 -2.94 -32.29 -7.83
C GLU A 168 -1.60 -32.71 -7.23
N SER A 169 -0.65 -31.78 -7.07
CA SER A 169 0.63 -32.05 -6.44
C SER A 169 0.49 -32.54 -4.99
N LEU A 170 -0.62 -32.25 -4.30
CA LEU A 170 -0.90 -32.77 -2.95
C LEU A 170 -0.97 -34.30 -2.90
N ASN A 171 -1.35 -34.93 -3.99
CA ASN A 171 -1.42 -36.43 -4.06
C ASN A 171 -0.03 -37.06 -3.99
N SER A 172 1.02 -36.33 -4.36
CA SER A 172 2.41 -36.80 -4.27
C SER A 172 3.06 -36.55 -2.91
N VAL A 173 2.46 -35.68 -2.09
CA VAL A 173 2.99 -35.33 -0.77
C VAL A 173 2.69 -36.46 0.21
N LYS A 174 3.74 -36.93 0.88
CA LYS A 174 3.65 -37.99 1.88
C LYS A 174 4.07 -37.46 3.25
N VAL A 175 3.38 -37.95 4.27
CA VAL A 175 3.72 -37.74 5.67
C VAL A 175 4.32 -38.99 6.28
N ARG A 176 5.30 -38.84 7.15
CA ARG A 176 5.94 -39.97 7.82
C ARG A 176 5.08 -40.43 8.97
N ASN A 177 4.78 -41.72 8.97
CA ASN A 177 4.13 -42.43 10.07
C ASN A 177 5.08 -43.55 10.60
N GLY A 178 5.86 -43.24 11.61
CA GLY A 178 6.91 -44.14 12.10
C GLY A 178 7.92 -44.43 11.00
N ASN A 179 7.97 -45.69 10.54
CA ASN A 179 8.85 -46.17 9.47
C ASN A 179 8.19 -46.14 8.09
N GLU A 180 6.90 -45.86 8.01
CA GLU A 180 6.13 -45.84 6.77
C GLU A 180 5.83 -44.43 6.31
N MET A 181 5.49 -44.30 5.02
CA MET A 181 5.07 -43.04 4.40
C MET A 181 3.64 -43.19 3.88
N ALA A 182 2.74 -42.31 4.34
CA ALA A 182 1.35 -42.27 3.91
C ALA A 182 1.04 -41.00 3.09
N PRO A 183 0.17 -41.08 2.06
CA PRO A 183 -0.27 -39.89 1.34
C PRO A 183 -1.01 -38.97 2.27
N ILE A 184 -0.67 -37.64 2.20
CA ILE A 184 -1.23 -36.65 3.09
C ILE A 184 -2.74 -36.46 2.88
N THR A 185 -3.22 -36.71 1.66
CA THR A 185 -4.64 -36.61 1.28
C THR A 185 -5.56 -37.60 2.01
N GLN A 186 -5.02 -38.61 2.68
CA GLN A 186 -5.81 -39.49 3.54
C GLN A 186 -6.22 -38.85 4.87
N PHE A 187 -5.51 -37.82 5.27
CA PHE A 187 -5.67 -37.18 6.58
C PHE A 187 -6.28 -35.78 6.51
N MET A 188 -6.55 -35.28 5.31
CA MET A 188 -7.10 -33.95 5.13
C MET A 188 -7.98 -33.83 3.89
N SER A 189 -8.88 -32.85 3.91
CA SER A 189 -9.62 -32.39 2.74
C SER A 189 -9.28 -30.95 2.43
N VAL A 190 -9.37 -30.56 1.16
CA VAL A 190 -9.07 -29.22 0.70
C VAL A 190 -10.29 -28.64 0.01
N LYS A 191 -10.71 -27.45 0.45
CA LYS A 191 -11.85 -26.71 -0.14
C LYS A 191 -11.38 -25.35 -0.61
N ARG A 192 -11.77 -24.95 -1.81
CA ARG A 192 -11.54 -23.58 -2.29
C ARG A 192 -12.52 -22.64 -1.61
N ILE A 193 -11.99 -21.62 -1.00
CA ILE A 193 -12.76 -20.55 -0.35
C ILE A 193 -12.30 -19.20 -0.87
N TYR A 194 -13.07 -18.18 -0.60
CA TYR A 194 -12.72 -16.79 -0.88
C TYR A 194 -12.75 -16.00 0.42
N GLY A 195 -11.77 -15.14 0.61
CA GLY A 195 -11.67 -14.32 1.80
C GLY A 195 -10.62 -13.23 1.64
N PRO A 196 -10.46 -12.33 2.59
CA PRO A 196 -9.45 -11.30 2.53
C PRO A 196 -8.04 -11.91 2.64
N ASP A 197 -7.13 -11.42 1.81
CA ASP A 197 -5.71 -11.82 1.86
C ASP A 197 -5.05 -11.36 3.17
N ASN A 198 -5.31 -10.11 3.54
CA ASN A 198 -4.84 -9.55 4.80
C ASN A 198 -5.86 -8.55 5.34
N ILE A 199 -5.88 -8.38 6.65
CA ILE A 199 -6.69 -7.40 7.37
C ILE A 199 -5.72 -6.43 8.04
N LYS A 200 -5.67 -5.20 7.53
CA LYS A 200 -4.85 -4.14 8.11
C LYS A 200 -5.59 -3.48 9.27
N ARG A 201 -4.83 -3.02 10.25
CA ARG A 201 -5.33 -2.17 11.32
C ARG A 201 -4.51 -0.89 11.40
N PHE A 202 -5.21 0.21 11.60
CA PHE A 202 -4.60 1.51 11.81
C PHE A 202 -5.18 2.11 13.10
N ASN A 203 -4.31 2.50 14.04
CA ASN A 203 -4.71 2.95 15.37
C ASN A 203 -5.73 2.00 16.05
N MET A 204 -5.43 0.68 15.96
CA MET A 204 -6.22 -0.44 16.54
C MET A 204 -7.56 -0.74 15.84
N PHE A 205 -8.05 0.11 14.95
CA PHE A 205 -9.26 -0.14 14.16
C PHE A 205 -8.93 -0.89 12.87
N THR A 206 -9.86 -1.73 12.43
CA THR A 206 -9.77 -2.33 11.09
C THR A 206 -9.79 -1.22 10.05
N ALA A 207 -8.83 -1.23 9.14
CA ALA A 207 -8.65 -0.15 8.19
C ALA A 207 -8.43 -0.64 6.76
N MET A 208 -8.94 0.15 5.81
CA MET A 208 -8.65 0.01 4.38
C MET A 208 -7.91 1.25 3.89
N THR A 209 -6.70 1.04 3.37
CA THR A 209 -5.91 2.14 2.82
C THR A 209 -6.43 2.51 1.44
N ILE A 210 -6.76 3.78 1.25
CA ILE A 210 -7.17 4.38 -0.02
C ILE A 210 -6.02 5.25 -0.50
N ASN A 211 -5.52 4.95 -1.68
CA ASN A 211 -4.47 5.70 -2.35
C ASN A 211 -5.04 6.34 -3.60
N GLY A 212 -4.55 7.53 -3.93
CA GLY A 212 -4.97 8.20 -5.13
C GLY A 212 -4.07 9.38 -5.48
N SER A 213 -4.44 10.07 -6.54
CA SER A 213 -3.72 11.25 -7.03
C SER A 213 -4.67 12.40 -7.30
N PRO A 214 -4.22 13.66 -7.06
CA PRO A 214 -4.97 14.83 -7.48
C PRO A 214 -5.03 14.90 -9.02
N ALA A 215 -6.09 15.53 -9.54
CA ALA A 215 -6.23 15.79 -10.97
C ALA A 215 -5.26 16.89 -11.42
N ASP A 216 -4.94 16.91 -12.72
CA ASP A 216 -4.08 17.93 -13.30
C ASP A 216 -4.68 19.32 -13.07
N GLY A 217 -3.84 20.24 -12.58
CA GLY A 217 -4.25 21.61 -12.23
C GLY A 217 -4.76 21.80 -10.81
N TYR A 218 -4.93 20.73 -10.05
CA TYR A 218 -5.29 20.78 -8.63
C TYR A 218 -4.11 20.47 -7.72
N SER A 219 -4.09 21.13 -6.57
CA SER A 219 -3.07 20.88 -5.54
C SER A 219 -3.44 19.69 -4.66
N SER A 220 -2.43 19.10 -3.98
CA SER A 220 -2.65 18.08 -2.95
C SER A 220 -3.59 18.57 -1.84
N GLY A 221 -3.46 19.82 -1.41
CA GLY A 221 -4.34 20.41 -0.40
C GLY A 221 -5.82 20.45 -0.83
N GLN A 222 -6.11 20.77 -2.11
CA GLN A 222 -7.47 20.74 -2.64
C GLN A 222 -8.03 19.30 -2.69
N ALA A 223 -7.19 18.33 -3.05
CA ALA A 223 -7.58 16.93 -3.02
C ALA A 223 -7.86 16.46 -1.58
N ILE A 224 -7.06 16.87 -0.59
CA ILE A 224 -7.28 16.57 0.83
C ILE A 224 -8.62 17.14 1.30
N GLN A 225 -8.91 18.40 0.94
CA GLN A 225 -10.18 19.03 1.27
C GLN A 225 -11.37 18.31 0.64
N ALA A 226 -11.27 17.94 -0.64
CA ALA A 226 -12.31 17.15 -1.32
C ALA A 226 -12.55 15.81 -0.64
N MET A 227 -11.48 15.12 -0.18
CA MET A 227 -11.62 13.87 0.57
C MET A 227 -12.34 14.07 1.90
N GLN A 228 -12.06 15.15 2.63
CA GLN A 228 -12.75 15.47 3.88
C GLN A 228 -14.23 15.73 3.66
N GLU A 229 -14.58 16.56 2.67
CA GLU A 229 -15.96 16.85 2.30
C GLU A 229 -16.75 15.60 1.92
N VAL A 230 -16.17 14.72 1.09
CA VAL A 230 -16.81 13.45 0.69
C VAL A 230 -16.93 12.52 1.89
N ALA A 231 -15.93 12.48 2.78
CA ALA A 231 -15.98 11.63 3.98
C ALA A 231 -17.10 12.06 4.93
N GLU A 232 -17.25 13.35 5.17
CA GLU A 232 -18.31 13.91 6.02
C GLU A 232 -19.70 13.63 5.47
N GLN A 233 -19.87 13.65 4.14
CA GLN A 233 -21.15 13.43 3.48
C GLN A 233 -21.50 11.95 3.29
N THR A 234 -20.50 11.07 3.24
CA THR A 234 -20.69 9.69 2.76
C THR A 234 -20.53 8.66 3.87
N LEU A 235 -19.65 8.89 4.84
CA LEU A 235 -19.35 7.88 5.84
C LEU A 235 -20.49 7.73 6.84
N PRO A 236 -21.05 6.51 6.99
CA PRO A 236 -22.06 6.25 8.03
C PRO A 236 -21.46 6.38 9.44
N THR A 237 -22.34 6.58 10.40
CA THR A 237 -21.95 6.58 11.84
C THR A 237 -21.19 5.29 12.21
N GLY A 238 -20.06 5.45 12.88
CA GLY A 238 -19.20 4.33 13.27
C GLY A 238 -18.05 4.04 12.28
N TYR A 239 -18.02 4.72 11.15
CA TYR A 239 -16.85 4.74 10.27
C TYR A 239 -16.10 6.06 10.41
N GLY A 240 -14.80 6.01 10.27
CA GLY A 240 -13.95 7.19 10.34
C GLY A 240 -12.79 7.10 9.36
N TYR A 241 -11.97 8.12 9.32
CA TYR A 241 -10.78 8.14 8.51
C TYR A 241 -9.62 8.83 9.23
N GLU A 242 -8.41 8.48 8.84
CA GLU A 242 -7.19 9.19 9.22
C GLU A 242 -6.23 9.23 8.05
N PHE A 243 -5.58 10.37 7.87
CA PHE A 243 -4.52 10.49 6.89
C PHE A 243 -3.24 9.86 7.38
N SER A 244 -2.46 9.30 6.46
CA SER A 244 -1.15 8.71 6.71
C SER A 244 -0.12 9.20 5.71
N GLY A 245 1.14 8.85 5.96
CA GLY A 245 2.24 9.23 5.10
C GLY A 245 2.37 10.73 4.91
N MET A 246 2.69 11.14 3.68
CA MET A 246 2.90 12.52 3.33
C MET A 246 1.64 13.39 3.47
N THR A 247 0.46 12.81 3.24
CA THR A 247 -0.83 13.50 3.35
C THR A 247 -1.07 14.02 4.77
N ARG A 248 -0.68 13.26 5.78
CA ARG A 248 -0.76 13.68 7.19
C ARG A 248 0.14 14.87 7.47
N GLU A 249 1.37 14.85 6.95
CA GLU A 249 2.32 15.95 7.12
C GLU A 249 1.83 17.23 6.41
N GLU A 250 1.30 17.11 5.21
CA GLU A 250 0.71 18.24 4.48
C GLU A 250 -0.47 18.85 5.24
N GLN A 251 -1.38 18.01 5.78
CA GLN A 251 -2.50 18.46 6.58
C GLN A 251 -2.02 19.20 7.85
N SER A 252 -1.03 18.67 8.54
CA SER A 252 -0.49 19.29 9.76
C SER A 252 0.26 20.58 9.50
N SER A 253 0.90 20.71 8.32
CA SER A 253 1.67 21.88 7.93
C SER A 253 0.83 22.99 7.29
N SER A 254 -0.40 22.69 6.90
CA SER A 254 -1.32 23.59 6.19
C SER A 254 -1.90 24.74 7.06
N GLY A 255 -1.46 24.85 8.31
CA GLY A 255 -1.96 25.84 9.26
C GLY A 255 -1.21 27.18 9.24
N SER A 256 -1.46 28.02 10.27
CA SER A 256 -0.93 29.36 10.50
C SER A 256 0.61 29.50 10.47
N THR A 257 1.34 28.39 10.52
CA THR A 257 2.81 28.33 10.53
C THR A 257 3.42 28.98 9.29
N THR A 258 2.84 28.79 8.11
CA THR A 258 3.34 29.37 6.85
C THR A 258 3.22 30.90 6.86
N ALA A 259 2.09 31.44 7.29
CA ALA A 259 1.89 32.88 7.40
C ALA A 259 2.86 33.49 8.41
N MET A 260 3.06 32.84 9.55
CA MET A 260 4.02 33.27 10.58
C MET A 260 5.46 33.29 10.05
N ILE A 261 5.87 32.28 9.28
CA ILE A 261 7.20 32.22 8.65
C ILE A 261 7.38 33.37 7.68
N PHE A 262 6.39 33.70 6.84
CA PHE A 262 6.46 34.85 5.93
C PHE A 262 6.61 36.17 6.69
N VAL A 263 5.82 36.38 7.74
CA VAL A 263 5.95 37.56 8.58
C VAL A 263 7.36 37.68 9.19
N LEU A 264 7.87 36.55 9.72
CA LEU A 264 9.22 36.50 10.29
C LEU A 264 10.31 36.78 9.25
N CYS A 265 10.16 36.25 8.03
CA CYS A 265 11.07 36.56 6.91
C CYS A 265 11.06 38.04 6.55
N PHE A 266 9.90 38.67 6.47
CA PHE A 266 9.81 40.11 6.21
C PHE A 266 10.47 40.94 7.32
N VAL A 267 10.22 40.61 8.58
CA VAL A 267 10.86 41.25 9.73
C VAL A 267 12.38 41.07 9.67
N PHE A 268 12.85 39.87 9.35
CA PHE A 268 14.30 39.60 9.26
C PHE A 268 14.95 40.40 8.13
N VAL A 269 14.34 40.42 6.94
CA VAL A 269 14.83 41.22 5.81
C VAL A 269 14.85 42.71 6.16
N TYR A 270 13.80 43.19 6.79
CA TYR A 270 13.74 44.62 7.26
C TYR A 270 14.88 44.93 8.23
N LEU A 271 15.11 44.09 9.24
CA LEU A 271 16.18 44.27 10.20
C LEU A 271 17.57 44.20 9.55
N LEU A 272 17.76 43.32 8.59
CA LEU A 272 19.01 43.16 7.85
C LEU A 272 19.31 44.41 7.00
N LEU A 273 18.32 44.91 6.29
CA LEU A 273 18.43 46.16 5.53
C LEU A 273 18.68 47.36 6.45
N SER A 274 17.98 47.39 7.58
CA SER A 274 18.17 48.47 8.60
C SER A 274 19.59 48.46 9.16
N ALA A 275 20.15 47.27 9.45
CA ALA A 275 21.54 47.13 9.92
C ALA A 275 22.54 47.54 8.84
N GLN A 276 22.28 47.16 7.58
CA GLN A 276 23.17 47.43 6.45
C GLN A 276 23.22 48.95 6.10
N TYR A 277 22.07 49.64 6.20
CA TYR A 277 21.97 51.08 5.90
C TYR A 277 22.11 51.95 7.15
N LEU A 278 22.34 51.39 8.33
CA LEU A 278 22.51 52.07 9.63
C LEU A 278 21.36 53.07 9.96
N SER A 279 20.19 52.87 9.36
CA SER A 279 19.04 53.74 9.58
C SER A 279 17.71 53.03 9.37
N LEU A 280 16.88 53.00 10.41
CA LEU A 280 15.51 52.54 10.36
C LEU A 280 14.55 53.44 9.58
N ILE A 281 14.93 54.71 9.41
CA ILE A 281 14.08 55.74 8.82
C ILE A 281 14.22 55.79 7.29
N HIS A 282 15.41 55.55 6.76
CA HIS A 282 15.68 55.64 5.31
C HIS A 282 15.12 54.50 4.47
N ILE A 283 14.75 53.40 5.07
CA ILE A 283 14.17 52.23 4.35
C ILE A 283 12.72 52.48 3.94
N SER A 284 11.99 53.28 4.71
CA SER A 284 10.57 53.54 4.46
C SER A 284 10.30 54.86 3.73
N GLU A 285 11.32 55.69 3.50
CA GLU A 285 11.15 56.92 2.70
C GLU A 285 11.38 56.63 1.21
N PRO A 286 10.38 56.91 0.35
CA PRO A 286 10.63 56.90 -1.09
C PRO A 286 11.68 57.97 -1.37
N THR A 287 12.78 57.60 -2.03
CA THR A 287 13.79 58.52 -2.52
C THR A 287 13.11 59.65 -3.28
N ARG A 288 13.00 60.82 -2.68
CA ARG A 288 12.68 62.03 -3.42
C ARG A 288 13.80 62.25 -4.42
N LEU A 289 13.50 62.03 -5.68
CA LEU A 289 14.30 62.55 -6.78
C LEU A 289 14.34 64.05 -6.58
N LEU A 290 15.47 64.56 -6.05
CA LEU A 290 15.80 65.94 -6.11
C LEU A 290 15.99 66.24 -7.59
N SER A 291 14.94 66.80 -8.21
CA SER A 291 15.06 67.53 -9.47
C SER A 291 15.82 68.79 -9.17
N ILE A 292 17.04 68.89 -9.70
CA ILE A 292 17.74 70.17 -9.96
C ILE A 292 17.36 70.58 -11.37
#